data_8b0022f7bca90b890b530330668434f0
#
_entry.id   8b0022f7bca90b890b530330668434f0
#
_cell.length_a   1.000
_cell.length_b   1.000
_cell.length_c   1.000
_cell.angle_alpha   90.00
_cell.angle_beta   90.00
_cell.angle_gamma   90.00
#
_symmetry.space_group_name_H-M   'P 1'
#
loop_
_entity.id
_entity.type
_entity.pdbx_description
1 polymer ?
#
loop_
_entity_poly.entity_id
_entity_poly.type
_entity_poly.pdbx_seq_one_letter_code
_entity_poly.pdbx_strand_id
1 'polypeptide(L)'
;MNFDDPVFWRAGAISTVLVMSVVLIMLTIDSLAAISQGGSNVPFYTVINQHIDYKFDAKRGNDMPVIGGPEPLFGKTVDAAGAEALIDKGKLVIQSRACIDCHTFFGNGAYFAPDLTKAWLDPAWETWQAITGAATREEAMVKFLMDPVTNRIWTRTMPNLGITQQEAEATVAYLKWLSAVDTNGFPPNFGHMQSKP
;
A
#
# COMPACT_ATOMS: atom_id res chain seq x y z
N MET A 1 -13.99 4.06 55.95
CA MET A 1 -14.58 4.02 54.61
C MET A 1 -15.57 2.87 54.62
N ASN A 2 -16.85 3.15 54.43
CA ASN A 2 -17.91 2.12 54.58
C ASN A 2 -18.23 1.61 53.15
N PHE A 3 -17.66 0.46 52.81
CA PHE A 3 -17.81 -0.14 51.48
C PHE A 3 -19.21 -0.73 51.22
N ASP A 4 -20.06 -0.78 52.25
CA ASP A 4 -21.45 -1.25 52.14
C ASP A 4 -22.43 -0.11 51.82
N ASP A 5 -21.94 1.15 51.70
CA ASP A 5 -22.78 2.29 51.40
C ASP A 5 -23.10 2.37 49.89
N PRO A 6 -24.37 2.21 49.50
CA PRO A 6 -24.76 2.30 48.07
C PRO A 6 -24.54 3.69 47.46
N VAL A 7 -24.52 4.73 48.27
CA VAL A 7 -24.26 6.11 47.83
C VAL A 7 -22.80 6.24 47.38
N PHE A 8 -21.85 5.63 48.07
CA PHE A 8 -20.44 5.58 47.70
C PHE A 8 -20.24 4.93 46.34
N TRP A 9 -20.83 3.76 46.12
CA TRP A 9 -20.71 3.05 44.84
C TRP A 9 -21.38 3.78 43.69
N ARG A 10 -22.53 4.39 43.92
CA ARG A 10 -23.27 5.19 42.95
C ARG A 10 -22.47 6.42 42.53
N ALA A 11 -21.89 7.13 43.47
CA ALA A 11 -21.04 8.29 43.22
C ALA A 11 -19.77 7.87 42.45
N GLY A 12 -19.14 6.77 42.85
CA GLY A 12 -17.98 6.21 42.15
C GLY A 12 -18.28 5.82 40.68
N ALA A 13 -19.39 5.13 40.49
CA ALA A 13 -19.81 4.74 39.12
C ALA A 13 -20.09 5.96 38.22
N ILE A 14 -20.82 6.96 38.74
CA ILE A 14 -21.10 8.19 37.97
C ILE A 14 -19.81 8.93 37.66
N SER A 15 -18.90 9.09 38.62
CA SER A 15 -17.63 9.76 38.43
C SER A 15 -16.77 9.06 37.39
N THR A 16 -16.69 7.72 37.44
CA THR A 16 -15.95 6.92 36.50
C THR A 16 -16.51 7.06 35.08
N VAL A 17 -17.83 6.98 34.93
CA VAL A 17 -18.48 7.14 33.60
C VAL A 17 -18.20 8.53 33.03
N LEU A 18 -18.30 9.59 33.84
CA LEU A 18 -18.01 10.95 33.40
C LEU A 18 -16.55 11.11 32.92
N VAL A 19 -15.59 10.67 33.73
CA VAL A 19 -14.17 10.74 33.38
C VAL A 19 -13.88 9.94 32.13
N MET A 20 -14.35 8.71 32.06
CA MET A 20 -14.12 7.85 30.85
C MET A 20 -14.79 8.40 29.60
N SER A 21 -15.95 9.03 29.74
CA SER A 21 -16.62 9.71 28.60
C SER A 21 -15.79 10.88 28.07
N VAL A 22 -15.24 11.70 28.96
CA VAL A 22 -14.35 12.81 28.56
C VAL A 22 -13.09 12.28 27.87
N VAL A 23 -12.46 11.26 28.45
CA VAL A 23 -11.26 10.63 27.83
C VAL A 23 -11.60 10.06 26.45
N LEU A 24 -12.72 9.37 26.32
CA LEU A 24 -13.16 8.80 25.04
C LEU A 24 -13.38 9.88 23.98
N ILE A 25 -14.05 10.98 24.34
CA ILE A 25 -14.26 12.11 23.43
C ILE A 25 -12.91 12.72 23.00
N MET A 26 -11.99 12.94 23.92
CA MET A 26 -10.67 13.50 23.61
C MET A 26 -9.89 12.57 22.67
N LEU A 27 -9.85 11.27 22.95
CA LEU A 27 -9.18 10.29 22.10
C LEU A 27 -9.84 10.17 20.70
N THR A 28 -11.17 10.30 20.64
CA THR A 28 -11.88 10.30 19.35
C THR A 28 -11.52 11.51 18.52
N ILE A 29 -11.48 12.71 19.12
CA ILE A 29 -11.09 13.94 18.43
C ILE A 29 -9.63 13.85 17.94
N ASP A 30 -8.72 13.38 18.80
CA ASP A 30 -7.31 13.19 18.47
C ASP A 30 -7.13 12.20 17.31
N SER A 31 -7.83 11.07 17.35
CA SER A 31 -7.82 10.07 16.29
C SER A 31 -8.35 10.61 14.96
N LEU A 32 -9.45 11.38 14.99
CA LEU A 32 -10.00 12.02 13.79
C LEU A 32 -9.02 13.06 13.22
N ALA A 33 -8.37 13.84 14.08
CA ALA A 33 -7.34 14.80 13.66
C ALA A 33 -6.13 14.08 13.03
N ALA A 34 -5.66 13.00 13.65
CA ALA A 34 -4.55 12.20 13.10
C ALA A 34 -4.89 11.59 11.73
N ILE A 35 -6.10 11.05 11.57
CA ILE A 35 -6.58 10.48 10.30
C ILE A 35 -6.68 11.59 9.23
N SER A 36 -7.21 12.75 9.58
CA SER A 36 -7.33 13.87 8.63
C SER A 36 -5.98 14.43 8.19
N GLN A 37 -4.97 14.43 9.06
CA GLN A 37 -3.60 14.80 8.71
C GLN A 37 -2.93 13.75 7.79
N GLY A 38 -3.20 12.46 8.02
CA GLY A 38 -2.72 11.38 7.16
C GLY A 38 -3.35 11.40 5.76
N GLY A 39 -4.53 11.97 5.58
CA GLY A 39 -5.26 12.01 4.30
C GLY A 39 -4.53 12.74 3.18
N SER A 40 -3.67 13.71 3.49
CA SER A 40 -2.84 14.40 2.48
C SER A 40 -1.71 13.52 1.91
N ASN A 41 -1.35 12.45 2.60
CA ASN A 41 -0.28 11.52 2.21
C ASN A 41 -0.80 10.35 1.37
N VAL A 42 -2.13 10.21 1.27
CA VAL A 42 -2.79 9.15 0.50
C VAL A 42 -3.37 9.76 -0.78
N PRO A 43 -2.89 9.34 -1.94
CA PRO A 43 -3.37 9.87 -3.21
C PRO A 43 -4.79 9.39 -3.52
N PHE A 44 -5.52 10.16 -4.36
CA PHE A 44 -6.78 9.68 -4.92
C PHE A 44 -6.55 8.41 -5.75
N TYR A 45 -7.54 7.55 -5.84
CA TYR A 45 -7.45 6.30 -6.60
C TYR A 45 -7.15 6.52 -8.09
N THR A 46 -7.57 7.66 -8.65
CA THR A 46 -7.29 8.04 -10.05
C THR A 46 -5.81 8.27 -10.37
N VAL A 47 -4.92 8.27 -9.36
CA VAL A 47 -3.46 8.36 -9.55
C VAL A 47 -2.90 7.23 -10.42
N ILE A 48 -3.60 6.11 -10.52
CA ILE A 48 -3.21 5.01 -11.42
C ILE A 48 -3.21 5.41 -12.91
N ASN A 49 -3.84 6.51 -13.27
CA ASN A 49 -3.81 7.10 -14.60
C ASN A 49 -2.63 8.05 -14.83
N GLN A 50 -1.73 8.19 -13.86
CA GLN A 50 -0.63 9.15 -13.88
C GLN A 50 0.72 8.45 -13.78
N HIS A 51 1.75 9.13 -14.25
CA HIS A 51 3.13 8.72 -14.03
C HIS A 51 3.47 8.86 -12.55
N ILE A 52 4.09 7.84 -11.98
CA ILE A 52 4.54 7.84 -10.60
C ILE A 52 6.05 7.62 -10.60
N ASP A 53 6.76 8.51 -9.94
CA ASP A 53 8.20 8.46 -9.78
C ASP A 53 8.59 8.82 -8.34
N TYR A 54 9.87 8.77 -8.03
CA TYR A 54 10.44 9.09 -6.73
C TYR A 54 11.53 10.15 -6.88
N LYS A 55 11.50 11.13 -5.99
CA LYS A 55 12.52 12.18 -5.95
C LYS A 55 12.95 12.42 -4.51
N PHE A 56 14.25 12.58 -4.31
CA PHE A 56 14.82 12.95 -3.02
C PHE A 56 14.38 14.38 -2.63
N ASP A 57 13.75 14.53 -1.48
CA ASP A 57 13.42 15.80 -0.85
C ASP A 57 14.48 16.15 0.20
N ALA A 58 15.29 17.16 -0.09
CA ALA A 58 16.37 17.58 0.81
C ALA A 58 15.87 18.15 2.15
N LYS A 59 14.61 18.63 2.22
CA LYS A 59 14.04 19.15 3.46
C LYS A 59 13.63 18.01 4.42
N ARG A 60 13.12 16.91 3.85
CA ARG A 60 12.72 15.74 4.62
C ARG A 60 13.86 14.73 4.78
N GLY A 61 14.89 14.81 3.93
CA GLY A 61 16.00 13.86 3.91
C GLY A 61 15.60 12.46 3.40
N ASN A 62 14.47 12.35 2.68
CA ASN A 62 13.90 11.10 2.22
C ASN A 62 13.43 11.20 0.76
N ASP A 63 13.30 10.03 0.12
CA ASP A 63 12.67 9.93 -1.19
C ASP A 63 11.14 10.03 -1.08
N MET A 64 10.56 10.92 -1.88
CA MET A 64 9.14 11.22 -1.88
C MET A 64 8.51 10.84 -3.22
N PRO A 65 7.25 10.38 -3.26
CA PRO A 65 6.56 10.13 -4.49
C PRO A 65 6.29 11.44 -5.24
N VAL A 66 6.53 11.42 -6.55
CA VAL A 66 6.24 12.51 -7.46
C VAL A 66 5.21 12.04 -8.46
N ILE A 67 4.08 12.72 -8.50
CA ILE A 67 2.99 12.44 -9.44
C ILE A 67 3.21 13.31 -10.69
N GLY A 68 3.42 12.65 -11.81
CA GLY A 68 3.70 13.27 -13.11
C GLY A 68 2.46 13.43 -14.00
N GLY A 69 2.71 13.53 -15.31
CA GLY A 69 1.67 13.64 -16.31
C GLY A 69 0.83 12.38 -16.51
N PRO A 70 -0.13 12.38 -17.47
CA PRO A 70 -0.96 11.22 -17.79
C PRO A 70 -0.12 10.02 -18.23
N GLU A 71 -0.35 8.89 -17.59
CA GLU A 71 0.19 7.57 -17.92
C GLU A 71 -0.87 6.51 -17.58
N PRO A 72 -1.86 6.33 -18.49
CA PRO A 72 -2.96 5.43 -18.24
C PRO A 72 -2.51 3.99 -18.04
N LEU A 73 -2.98 3.35 -16.97
CA LEU A 73 -2.69 1.94 -16.70
C LEU A 73 -3.31 1.05 -17.79
N PHE A 74 -2.54 0.13 -18.36
CA PHE A 74 -2.92 -0.70 -19.52
C PHE A 74 -3.43 0.11 -20.73
N GLY A 75 -2.95 1.34 -20.88
CA GLY A 75 -3.37 2.24 -21.97
C GLY A 75 -4.80 2.76 -21.88
N LYS A 76 -5.46 2.60 -20.73
CA LYS A 76 -6.86 3.02 -20.51
C LYS A 76 -6.96 3.96 -19.32
N THR A 77 -7.60 5.11 -19.55
CA THR A 77 -7.96 6.01 -18.46
C THR A 77 -9.22 5.48 -17.76
N VAL A 78 -9.15 5.32 -16.46
CA VAL A 78 -10.23 4.81 -15.62
C VAL A 78 -10.81 5.97 -14.82
N ASP A 79 -12.12 6.08 -14.75
CA ASP A 79 -12.80 7.08 -13.91
C ASP A 79 -12.61 6.80 -12.41
N ALA A 80 -13.09 7.71 -11.57
CA ALA A 80 -12.88 7.59 -10.12
C ALA A 80 -13.50 6.31 -9.54
N ALA A 81 -14.73 5.96 -9.96
CA ALA A 81 -15.41 4.77 -9.46
C ALA A 81 -14.75 3.48 -9.95
N GLY A 82 -14.32 3.45 -11.21
CA GLY A 82 -13.60 2.31 -11.78
C GLY A 82 -12.22 2.13 -11.16
N ALA A 83 -11.50 3.23 -10.87
CA ALA A 83 -10.21 3.18 -10.19
C ALA A 83 -10.34 2.63 -8.77
N GLU A 84 -11.33 3.11 -8.01
CA GLU A 84 -11.65 2.61 -6.68
C GLU A 84 -11.96 1.11 -6.71
N ALA A 85 -12.89 0.69 -7.55
CA ALA A 85 -13.27 -0.73 -7.67
C ALA A 85 -12.08 -1.63 -8.05
N LEU A 86 -11.20 -1.15 -8.94
CA LEU A 86 -10.03 -1.90 -9.38
C LEU A 86 -8.99 -2.04 -8.25
N ILE A 87 -8.73 -0.97 -7.50
CA ILE A 87 -7.80 -0.95 -6.38
C ILE A 87 -8.33 -1.79 -5.22
N ASP A 88 -9.61 -1.69 -4.89
CA ASP A 88 -10.22 -2.49 -3.83
C ASP A 88 -10.19 -3.98 -4.17
N LYS A 89 -10.45 -4.33 -5.43
CA LYS A 89 -10.28 -5.71 -5.90
C LYS A 89 -8.82 -6.18 -5.75
N GLY A 90 -7.84 -5.37 -6.14
CA GLY A 90 -6.42 -5.69 -5.98
C GLY A 90 -6.03 -5.90 -4.52
N LYS A 91 -6.49 -5.04 -3.63
CA LYS A 91 -6.32 -5.16 -2.18
C LYS A 91 -6.93 -6.48 -1.66
N LEU A 92 -8.12 -6.83 -2.13
CA LEU A 92 -8.78 -8.09 -1.75
C LEU A 92 -7.99 -9.30 -2.26
N VAL A 93 -7.43 -9.26 -3.48
CA VAL A 93 -6.57 -10.32 -4.02
C VAL A 93 -5.34 -10.52 -3.15
N ILE A 94 -4.65 -9.47 -2.74
CA ILE A 94 -3.48 -9.53 -1.86
C ILE A 94 -3.82 -10.23 -0.54
N GLN A 95 -4.99 -9.97 0.03
CA GLN A 95 -5.46 -10.60 1.25
C GLN A 95 -5.86 -12.07 1.01
N SER A 96 -6.68 -12.33 -0.01
CA SER A 96 -7.21 -13.68 -0.28
C SER A 96 -6.16 -14.67 -0.81
N ARG A 97 -5.11 -14.18 -1.46
CA ARG A 97 -3.97 -14.99 -1.93
C ARG A 97 -2.81 -15.01 -0.94
N ALA A 98 -3.02 -14.48 0.29
CA ALA A 98 -2.06 -14.49 1.39
C ALA A 98 -0.68 -13.93 1.02
N CYS A 99 -0.61 -12.88 0.20
CA CYS A 99 0.66 -12.30 -0.23
C CYS A 99 1.50 -11.81 0.95
N ILE A 100 0.84 -11.38 2.04
CA ILE A 100 1.48 -10.91 3.27
C ILE A 100 2.22 -12.02 4.04
N ASP A 101 1.94 -13.31 3.73
CA ASP A 101 2.62 -14.44 4.36
C ASP A 101 4.07 -14.60 3.85
N CYS A 102 4.40 -13.96 2.73
CA CYS A 102 5.74 -13.93 2.18
C CYS A 102 6.32 -12.51 2.07
N HIS A 103 5.49 -11.53 1.76
CA HIS A 103 5.85 -10.14 1.52
C HIS A 103 5.49 -9.22 2.68
N THR A 104 6.14 -8.06 2.72
CA THR A 104 5.73 -6.95 3.59
C THR A 104 5.04 -5.84 2.78
N PHE A 105 4.13 -5.13 3.45
CA PHE A 105 3.52 -3.88 3.02
C PHE A 105 3.70 -2.87 4.14
N PHE A 106 4.32 -1.74 3.86
CA PHE A 106 4.71 -0.76 4.89
C PHE A 106 5.53 -1.39 6.04
N GLY A 107 6.36 -2.39 5.72
CA GLY A 107 7.12 -3.13 6.72
C GLY A 107 6.32 -4.16 7.53
N ASN A 108 5.01 -4.30 7.31
CA ASN A 108 4.18 -5.29 7.98
C ASN A 108 4.01 -6.54 7.11
N GLY A 109 4.20 -7.71 7.68
CA GLY A 109 4.12 -9.01 6.99
C GLY A 109 5.36 -9.87 7.21
N ALA A 110 5.55 -10.89 6.39
CA ALA A 110 6.70 -11.76 6.46
C ALA A 110 7.87 -11.24 5.62
N TYR A 111 9.09 -11.33 6.16
CA TYR A 111 10.34 -10.90 5.50
C TYR A 111 10.98 -12.00 4.64
N PHE A 112 10.18 -12.87 4.05
CA PHE A 112 10.69 -13.93 3.18
C PHE A 112 10.94 -13.44 1.75
N ALA A 113 10.14 -12.49 1.28
CA ALA A 113 10.18 -11.89 -0.03
C ALA A 113 10.28 -10.35 0.07
N PRO A 114 10.52 -9.61 -1.03
CA PRO A 114 10.65 -8.15 -1.00
C PRO A 114 9.40 -7.44 -0.47
N ASP A 115 9.60 -6.24 0.12
CA ASP A 115 8.52 -5.33 0.45
C ASP A 115 7.82 -4.82 -0.83
N LEU A 116 6.49 -4.82 -0.83
CA LEU A 116 5.68 -4.46 -1.99
C LEU A 116 5.18 -3.01 -2.00
N THR A 117 5.54 -2.22 -0.99
CA THR A 117 5.08 -0.81 -0.87
C THR A 117 5.41 0.01 -2.11
N LYS A 118 6.57 -0.22 -2.72
CA LYS A 118 7.05 0.48 -3.92
C LYS A 118 7.30 -0.47 -5.10
N ALA A 119 6.63 -1.62 -5.10
CA ALA A 119 6.86 -2.65 -6.11
C ALA A 119 6.64 -2.16 -7.55
N TRP A 120 5.70 -1.25 -7.81
CA TRP A 120 5.51 -0.65 -9.14
C TRP A 120 6.78 0.04 -9.66
N LEU A 121 7.57 0.63 -8.77
CA LEU A 121 8.75 1.43 -9.13
C LEU A 121 10.05 0.60 -9.17
N ASP A 122 9.99 -0.71 -8.91
CA ASP A 122 11.17 -1.56 -8.93
C ASP A 122 11.78 -1.63 -10.34
N PRO A 123 13.06 -1.22 -10.53
CA PRO A 123 13.72 -1.26 -11.82
C PRO A 123 13.89 -2.69 -12.39
N ALA A 124 13.80 -3.70 -11.54
CA ALA A 124 13.85 -5.10 -11.99
C ALA A 124 12.75 -5.44 -13.02
N TRP A 125 11.66 -4.68 -13.09
CA TRP A 125 10.61 -4.89 -14.10
C TRP A 125 11.09 -4.73 -15.53
N GLU A 126 12.14 -3.99 -15.80
CA GLU A 126 12.77 -3.92 -17.13
C GLU A 126 13.31 -5.30 -17.57
N THR A 127 13.91 -6.04 -16.61
CA THR A 127 14.38 -7.41 -16.87
C THR A 127 13.19 -8.36 -17.11
N TRP A 128 12.10 -8.23 -16.36
CA TRP A 128 10.89 -9.01 -16.58
C TRP A 128 10.22 -8.70 -17.92
N GLN A 129 10.22 -7.46 -18.37
CA GLN A 129 9.74 -7.10 -19.70
C GLN A 129 10.51 -7.87 -20.78
N ALA A 130 11.85 -7.93 -20.67
CA ALA A 130 12.68 -8.66 -21.62
C ALA A 130 12.41 -10.18 -21.60
N ILE A 131 12.21 -10.78 -20.41
CA ILE A 131 11.96 -12.23 -20.25
C ILE A 131 10.56 -12.59 -20.73
N THR A 132 9.56 -11.81 -20.40
CA THR A 132 8.14 -12.09 -20.70
C THR A 132 7.74 -11.66 -22.10
N GLY A 133 8.58 -10.90 -22.81
CA GLY A 133 8.24 -10.24 -24.07
C GLY A 133 7.08 -9.23 -23.91
N ALA A 134 6.90 -8.66 -22.70
CA ALA A 134 5.87 -7.66 -22.44
C ALA A 134 6.31 -6.30 -23.00
N ALA A 135 5.38 -5.57 -23.60
CA ALA A 135 5.65 -4.23 -24.12
C ALA A 135 5.75 -3.18 -23.01
N THR A 136 5.05 -3.41 -21.90
CA THR A 136 4.96 -2.47 -20.79
C THR A 136 5.26 -3.14 -19.45
N ARG A 137 5.53 -2.32 -18.43
CA ARG A 137 5.78 -2.76 -17.07
C ARG A 137 4.57 -3.49 -16.48
N GLU A 138 3.39 -2.93 -16.65
CA GLU A 138 2.15 -3.52 -16.17
C GLU A 138 1.85 -4.89 -16.80
N GLU A 139 2.11 -5.07 -18.10
CA GLU A 139 1.98 -6.37 -18.75
C GLU A 139 2.98 -7.38 -18.20
N ALA A 140 4.23 -6.96 -17.95
CA ALA A 140 5.24 -7.82 -17.35
C ALA A 140 4.83 -8.26 -15.94
N MET A 141 4.31 -7.34 -15.13
CA MET A 141 3.78 -7.64 -13.79
C MET A 141 2.62 -8.62 -13.84
N VAL A 142 1.66 -8.44 -14.76
CA VAL A 142 0.53 -9.36 -14.94
C VAL A 142 1.02 -10.76 -15.31
N LYS A 143 1.92 -10.88 -16.32
CA LYS A 143 2.47 -12.17 -16.73
C LYS A 143 3.23 -12.86 -15.60
N PHE A 144 4.02 -12.09 -14.83
CA PHE A 144 4.71 -12.62 -13.66
C PHE A 144 3.74 -13.13 -12.59
N LEU A 145 2.69 -12.36 -12.25
CA LEU A 145 1.71 -12.75 -11.24
C LEU A 145 0.92 -14.00 -11.63
N MET A 146 0.64 -14.18 -12.92
CA MET A 146 -0.08 -15.37 -13.43
C MET A 146 0.79 -16.62 -13.47
N ASP A 147 2.07 -16.48 -13.79
CA ASP A 147 3.02 -17.59 -13.86
C ASP A 147 4.42 -17.17 -13.36
N PRO A 148 4.59 -17.06 -12.04
CA PRO A 148 5.86 -16.63 -11.46
C PRO A 148 6.96 -17.70 -11.57
N VAL A 149 6.61 -18.95 -11.80
CA VAL A 149 7.57 -20.06 -11.90
C VAL A 149 8.31 -20.00 -13.23
N THR A 150 7.59 -19.84 -14.33
CA THR A 150 8.18 -19.71 -15.68
C THR A 150 8.90 -18.37 -15.85
N ASN A 151 8.31 -17.29 -15.33
CA ASN A 151 8.83 -15.93 -15.50
C ASN A 151 9.79 -15.49 -14.38
N ARG A 152 10.50 -16.44 -13.75
CA ARG A 152 11.43 -16.14 -12.65
C ARG A 152 12.75 -15.56 -13.15
N ILE A 153 13.32 -14.65 -12.39
CA ILE A 153 14.69 -14.14 -12.56
C ILE A 153 15.65 -14.76 -11.54
N TRP A 154 15.13 -15.11 -10.35
CA TRP A 154 15.91 -15.58 -9.21
C TRP A 154 15.72 -17.08 -8.96
N THR A 155 16.66 -17.67 -8.25
CA THR A 155 16.54 -19.06 -7.77
C THR A 155 15.39 -19.24 -6.78
N ARG A 156 15.14 -18.21 -5.94
CA ARG A 156 13.97 -18.16 -5.05
C ARG A 156 12.78 -17.71 -5.87
N THR A 157 11.73 -18.48 -5.87
CA THR A 157 10.56 -18.28 -6.73
C THR A 157 9.31 -18.08 -5.90
N MET A 158 8.49 -17.13 -6.29
CA MET A 158 7.12 -17.00 -5.81
C MET A 158 6.32 -18.24 -6.25
N PRO A 159 5.53 -18.88 -5.37
CA PRO A 159 4.68 -19.99 -5.77
C PRO A 159 3.59 -19.53 -6.74
N ASN A 160 3.14 -20.45 -7.61
CA ASN A 160 1.98 -20.15 -8.44
C ASN A 160 0.70 -20.22 -7.58
N LEU A 161 0.08 -19.06 -7.37
CA LEU A 161 -1.11 -18.90 -6.53
C LEU A 161 -2.42 -19.03 -7.33
N GLY A 162 -2.36 -19.37 -8.62
CA GLY A 162 -3.53 -19.48 -9.49
C GLY A 162 -4.24 -18.13 -9.68
N ILE A 163 -3.47 -17.04 -9.77
CA ILE A 163 -4.00 -15.69 -9.99
C ILE A 163 -4.51 -15.60 -11.41
N THR A 164 -5.76 -15.21 -11.58
CA THR A 164 -6.37 -14.94 -12.89
C THR A 164 -5.89 -13.62 -13.47
N GLN A 165 -6.04 -13.41 -14.77
CA GLN A 165 -5.67 -12.15 -15.42
C GLN A 165 -6.34 -10.93 -14.76
N GLN A 166 -7.64 -11.02 -14.48
CA GLN A 166 -8.37 -9.92 -13.82
C GLN A 166 -7.89 -9.64 -12.40
N GLU A 167 -7.49 -10.67 -11.67
CA GLU A 167 -6.90 -10.51 -10.34
C GLU A 167 -5.50 -9.88 -10.44
N ALA A 168 -4.71 -10.30 -11.42
CA ALA A 168 -3.38 -9.76 -11.66
C ALA A 168 -3.44 -8.27 -12.06
N GLU A 169 -4.32 -7.90 -12.99
CA GLU A 169 -4.55 -6.50 -13.39
C GLU A 169 -4.97 -5.62 -12.20
N ALA A 170 -5.88 -6.11 -11.38
CA ALA A 170 -6.31 -5.42 -10.16
C ALA A 170 -5.17 -5.29 -9.14
N THR A 171 -4.37 -6.34 -8.96
CA THR A 171 -3.19 -6.31 -8.09
C THR A 171 -2.17 -5.28 -8.57
N VAL A 172 -1.89 -5.21 -9.87
CA VAL A 172 -1.00 -4.20 -10.46
C VAL A 172 -1.52 -2.79 -10.23
N ALA A 173 -2.82 -2.55 -10.39
CA ALA A 173 -3.43 -1.26 -10.11
C ALA A 173 -3.25 -0.85 -8.63
N TYR A 174 -3.47 -1.79 -7.71
CA TYR A 174 -3.25 -1.55 -6.29
C TYR A 174 -1.77 -1.25 -5.98
N LEU A 175 -0.82 -1.99 -6.55
CA LEU A 175 0.61 -1.76 -6.36
C LEU A 175 1.07 -0.41 -6.96
N LYS A 176 0.49 0.00 -8.11
CA LYS A 176 0.74 1.33 -8.67
C LYS A 176 0.24 2.42 -7.73
N TRP A 177 -1.01 2.33 -7.27
CA TRP A 177 -1.56 3.26 -6.28
C TRP A 177 -0.76 3.29 -4.98
N LEU A 178 -0.38 2.11 -4.45
CA LEU A 178 0.40 1.97 -3.22
C LEU A 178 1.76 2.70 -3.34
N SER A 179 2.38 2.62 -4.51
CA SER A 179 3.66 3.29 -4.76
C SER A 179 3.56 4.83 -4.77
N ALA A 180 2.36 5.37 -4.99
CA ALA A 180 2.09 6.82 -4.92
C ALA A 180 1.82 7.34 -3.50
N VAL A 181 1.64 6.45 -2.51
CA VAL A 181 1.45 6.85 -1.12
C VAL A 181 2.74 7.45 -0.55
N ASP A 182 2.62 8.62 0.07
CA ASP A 182 3.73 9.22 0.81
C ASP A 182 3.97 8.43 2.12
N THR A 183 5.00 7.63 2.12
CA THR A 183 5.40 6.76 3.23
C THR A 183 6.51 7.34 4.08
N ASN A 184 6.77 8.65 3.94
CA ASN A 184 7.87 9.33 4.62
C ASN A 184 9.23 8.64 4.42
N GLY A 185 9.50 8.25 3.17
CA GLY A 185 10.77 7.60 2.77
C GLY A 185 10.88 6.10 3.04
N PHE A 186 9.78 5.42 3.39
CA PHE A 186 9.78 3.96 3.49
C PHE A 186 9.50 3.30 2.10
N PRO A 187 10.17 2.22 1.73
CA PRO A 187 11.34 1.60 2.40
C PRO A 187 12.58 2.48 2.31
N PRO A 188 13.44 2.47 3.33
CA PRO A 188 14.63 3.33 3.35
C PRO A 188 15.57 2.98 2.20
N ASN A 189 16.21 4.01 1.63
CA ASN A 189 17.18 3.91 0.53
C ASN A 189 16.58 3.37 -0.80
N PHE A 190 15.27 3.41 -0.98
CA PHE A 190 14.65 2.95 -2.22
C PHE A 190 15.17 3.71 -3.45
N GLY A 191 15.30 5.02 -3.38
CA GLY A 191 15.85 5.86 -4.47
C GLY A 191 17.29 5.53 -4.84
N HIS A 192 18.09 5.11 -3.87
CA HIS A 192 19.49 4.71 -4.12
C HIS A 192 19.60 3.36 -4.85
N MET A 193 18.57 2.52 -4.80
CA MET A 193 18.54 1.28 -5.59
C MET A 193 18.26 1.55 -7.07
N GLN A 194 17.62 2.67 -7.39
CA GLN A 194 17.33 3.09 -8.76
C GLN A 194 18.51 3.82 -9.42
N SER A 195 19.41 4.41 -8.64
CA SER A 195 20.52 5.25 -9.12
C SER A 195 21.83 4.50 -9.33
N LYS A 196 21.81 3.19 -9.58
CA LYS A 196 23.04 2.52 -10.02
C LYS A 196 23.25 2.76 -11.52
N PRO A 197 24.42 3.37 -11.88
CA PRO A 197 24.78 3.58 -13.27
C PRO A 197 24.98 2.28 -14.05
#